data_683df59fa5de02fa9648b7bfd8749f7b
#
_entry.id   683df59fa5de02fa9648b7bfd8749f7b
#
_cell.length_a   1.000
_cell.length_b   1.000
_cell.length_c   1.000
_cell.angle_alpha   90.00
_cell.angle_beta   90.00
_cell.angle_gamma   90.00
#
_symmetry.space_group_name_H-M   'P 1'
#
loop_
_entity.id
_entity.type
_entity.pdbx_description
1 polymer ?
#
loop_
_entity_poly.entity_id
_entity_poly.type
_entity_poly.pdbx_seq_one_letter_code
_entity_poly.pdbx_strand_id
1 'polypeptide(L)'
;MLSCAWSALRRVIPAVLSVIAVNVAGSPNATAQSAPPGTPAGATAPKVIVVRAARLLDGRGGTPLEPAMVRIDGERITAVGRSLPIPSGAQVIDLGGATLLPGLIDLHTHLTGARGVHWEDALVKTTPGHDALWGAHNALITLRAGFTTCRDMGPTWPFVDVDLRNAIDAGAVPGPRLMVAGNYVSSTGGAGDARQFSIYVDVPIVQNLADGPLEITKAVRTNFKNGADFIKILVSGAVLSKGIEPGAQQYSADEIRAAVTESSRWGRQVASHSHGASSIIASIQGGVRTIDHGSFLNDEAIALLQASNRRSFYVPTLYTTVALEEEGAAINIPASEMERNRRIKETEIAGFKRALAAGLPIGFATDAAVIRHGDNAKEFALRVSLGESPMQSIVSATSLNAEIMGWSDRVGTVEKGRFADLIAVTGNPLQDITELQRVRFVMKGGVIVVDSLPRRGVR
;
A
#
# COMPACT_ATOMS: atom_id res chain seq x y z
N MET A 1 66.46 -4.04 35.49
CA MET A 1 67.21 -2.79 35.74
C MET A 1 66.50 -1.67 34.98
N LEU A 2 66.28 -0.58 35.69
CA LEU A 2 65.77 0.70 35.29
C LEU A 2 64.23 0.85 35.12
N SER A 3 63.69 1.25 36.28
CA SER A 3 62.48 1.99 36.51
C SER A 3 62.58 3.42 35.95
N CYS A 4 61.48 3.95 35.44
CA CYS A 4 61.24 5.41 35.50
C CYS A 4 59.75 5.69 35.65
N ALA A 5 59.43 6.12 36.84
CA ALA A 5 58.15 6.69 37.23
C ALA A 5 58.01 8.12 36.67
N TRP A 6 56.82 8.51 36.22
CA TRP A 6 56.47 9.92 36.07
C TRP A 6 55.14 10.20 36.76
N SER A 7 55.27 11.11 37.70
CA SER A 7 54.30 11.55 38.67
C SER A 7 53.28 12.51 38.13
N ALA A 8 52.12 12.43 38.74
CA ALA A 8 50.93 13.26 38.55
C ALA A 8 51.18 14.76 38.86
N LEU A 9 50.61 15.64 38.07
CA LEU A 9 50.31 17.02 38.46
C LEU A 9 48.80 17.28 38.31
N ARG A 10 48.10 17.20 39.44
CA ARG A 10 46.75 17.75 39.59
C ARG A 10 46.85 19.27 39.75
N ARG A 11 46.33 20.04 38.82
CA ARG A 11 46.02 21.46 39.04
C ARG A 11 44.56 21.61 39.40
N VAL A 12 44.32 22.01 40.63
CA VAL A 12 43.05 22.45 41.17
C VAL A 12 42.83 23.89 40.73
N ILE A 13 41.74 24.17 40.04
CA ILE A 13 41.25 25.52 39.72
C ILE A 13 40.03 25.76 40.63
N PRO A 14 40.04 26.81 41.49
CA PRO A 14 38.88 27.13 42.30
C PRO A 14 37.81 27.83 41.46
N ALA A 15 36.57 27.31 41.49
CA ALA A 15 35.41 27.96 40.94
C ALA A 15 35.01 29.16 41.81
N VAL A 16 35.05 30.37 41.26
CA VAL A 16 34.46 31.57 41.84
C VAL A 16 32.99 31.63 41.40
N LEU A 17 32.09 31.40 42.34
CA LEU A 17 30.65 31.67 42.15
C LEU A 17 30.41 33.17 42.35
N SER A 18 30.17 33.92 41.30
CA SER A 18 29.61 35.26 41.37
C SER A 18 28.08 35.17 41.29
N VAL A 19 27.41 35.39 42.40
CA VAL A 19 25.94 35.55 42.46
C VAL A 19 25.61 36.97 41.99
N ILE A 20 25.07 37.11 40.81
CA ILE A 20 24.45 38.37 40.35
C ILE A 20 22.96 38.30 40.71
N ALA A 21 22.58 39.07 41.74
CA ALA A 21 21.17 39.31 42.06
C ALA A 21 20.62 40.32 41.06
N VAL A 22 19.78 39.86 40.13
CA VAL A 22 18.98 40.73 39.27
C VAL A 22 17.61 40.96 39.94
N ASN A 23 17.40 42.17 40.42
CA ASN A 23 16.08 42.64 40.84
C ASN A 23 15.21 42.82 39.59
N VAL A 24 14.24 41.94 39.37
CA VAL A 24 13.18 42.11 38.37
C VAL A 24 11.97 42.73 39.05
N ALA A 25 11.78 44.02 38.82
CA ALA A 25 10.53 44.70 39.15
C ALA A 25 9.40 44.09 38.29
N GLY A 26 8.36 43.57 38.96
CA GLY A 26 7.24 42.96 38.32
C GLY A 26 6.37 43.97 37.53
N SER A 27 6.22 43.72 36.24
CA SER A 27 5.08 44.19 35.47
C SER A 27 4.15 43.00 35.22
N PRO A 28 2.85 43.12 35.37
CA PRO A 28 1.91 42.02 35.07
C PRO A 28 1.76 41.93 33.58
N ASN A 29 2.58 41.09 32.93
CA ASN A 29 2.30 40.65 31.55
C ASN A 29 1.15 39.67 31.60
N ALA A 30 0.02 40.12 31.17
CA ALA A 30 -1.09 39.24 30.78
C ALA A 30 -0.56 38.26 29.71
N THR A 31 -0.43 36.99 30.05
CA THR A 31 -0.27 35.91 29.10
C THR A 31 -1.47 35.88 28.20
N ALA A 32 -1.36 36.49 27.04
CA ALA A 32 -2.27 36.21 25.95
C ALA A 32 -2.06 34.72 25.59
N GLN A 33 -2.92 33.85 26.13
CA GLN A 33 -3.12 32.53 25.57
C GLN A 33 -3.53 32.76 24.11
N SER A 34 -2.65 32.42 23.16
CA SER A 34 -3.04 32.34 21.78
C SER A 34 -4.16 31.31 21.71
N ALA A 35 -5.37 31.77 21.41
CA ALA A 35 -6.46 30.91 21.07
C ALA A 35 -5.97 29.95 19.95
N PRO A 36 -6.38 28.67 19.97
CA PRO A 36 -6.09 27.79 18.85
C PRO A 36 -6.59 28.48 17.57
N PRO A 37 -5.92 28.30 16.40
CA PRO A 37 -6.32 28.95 15.17
C PRO A 37 -7.81 28.67 14.96
N GLY A 38 -8.59 29.75 14.93
CA GLY A 38 -10.03 29.69 14.83
C GLY A 38 -10.40 28.86 13.62
N THR A 39 -11.36 27.98 13.81
CA THR A 39 -12.08 27.32 12.71
C THR A 39 -12.39 28.38 11.66
N PRO A 40 -12.02 28.23 10.38
CA PRO A 40 -12.32 29.23 9.37
C PRO A 40 -13.83 29.49 9.41
N ALA A 41 -14.21 30.73 9.66
CA ALA A 41 -15.58 31.17 9.60
C ALA A 41 -16.05 30.99 8.14
N GLY A 42 -16.87 29.97 7.89
CA GLY A 42 -17.38 29.63 6.56
C GLY A 42 -17.48 28.13 6.33
N ALA A 43 -17.67 27.30 7.35
CA ALA A 43 -18.08 25.91 7.14
C ALA A 43 -19.48 25.96 6.46
N THR A 44 -19.49 26.04 5.11
CA THR A 44 -20.71 25.75 4.34
C THR A 44 -21.20 24.38 4.78
N ALA A 45 -22.51 24.28 5.07
CA ALA A 45 -23.16 23.01 5.42
C ALA A 45 -22.66 21.91 4.47
N PRO A 46 -22.39 20.70 4.96
CA PRO A 46 -21.82 19.63 4.13
C PRO A 46 -22.68 19.48 2.88
N LYS A 47 -22.02 19.60 1.72
CA LYS A 47 -22.70 19.61 0.43
C LYS A 47 -23.28 18.22 0.19
N VAL A 48 -24.60 18.11 0.14
CA VAL A 48 -25.26 16.86 -0.22
C VAL A 48 -25.05 16.62 -1.71
N ILE A 49 -24.56 15.46 -2.06
CA ILE A 49 -24.37 14.99 -3.44
C ILE A 49 -25.25 13.77 -3.67
N VAL A 50 -25.90 13.71 -4.83
CA VAL A 50 -26.64 12.53 -5.29
C VAL A 50 -26.04 12.09 -6.63
N VAL A 51 -25.40 10.92 -6.63
CA VAL A 51 -24.87 10.31 -7.84
C VAL A 51 -25.93 9.36 -8.42
N ARG A 52 -26.19 9.47 -9.73
CA ARG A 52 -27.06 8.58 -10.48
C ARG A 52 -26.26 7.82 -11.51
N ALA A 53 -26.55 6.52 -11.69
CA ALA A 53 -25.95 5.69 -12.71
C ALA A 53 -26.97 4.67 -13.23
N ALA A 54 -26.74 4.14 -14.44
CA ALA A 54 -27.58 3.07 -14.98
C ALA A 54 -27.43 1.77 -14.16
N ARG A 55 -26.22 1.53 -13.64
CA ARG A 55 -25.85 0.30 -12.92
C ARG A 55 -24.92 0.61 -11.76
N LEU A 56 -25.07 -0.14 -10.67
CA LEU A 56 -24.13 -0.17 -9.56
C LEU A 56 -23.70 -1.63 -9.30
N LEU A 57 -22.39 -1.85 -9.28
CA LEU A 57 -21.75 -3.02 -8.68
C LEU A 57 -21.26 -2.60 -7.30
N ASP A 58 -21.89 -3.08 -6.25
CA ASP A 58 -21.67 -2.56 -4.89
C ASP A 58 -20.39 -3.08 -4.20
N GLY A 59 -19.64 -3.95 -4.87
CA GLY A 59 -18.40 -4.56 -4.36
C GLY A 59 -18.63 -5.84 -3.55
N ARG A 60 -19.87 -6.29 -3.30
CA ARG A 60 -20.18 -7.51 -2.52
C ARG A 60 -20.42 -8.76 -3.34
N GLY A 61 -20.41 -8.63 -4.66
CA GLY A 61 -20.58 -9.79 -5.56
C GLY A 61 -22.02 -10.20 -5.81
N GLY A 62 -22.99 -9.38 -5.40
CA GLY A 62 -24.41 -9.63 -5.61
C GLY A 62 -24.92 -9.18 -6.99
N THR A 63 -26.24 -9.28 -7.20
CA THR A 63 -26.91 -8.77 -8.40
C THR A 63 -26.75 -7.26 -8.51
N PRO A 64 -26.38 -6.73 -9.68
CA PRO A 64 -26.26 -5.29 -9.91
C PRO A 64 -27.55 -4.53 -9.57
N LEU A 65 -27.42 -3.35 -8.98
CA LEU A 65 -28.56 -2.46 -8.75
C LEU A 65 -28.78 -1.59 -9.99
N GLU A 66 -29.97 -1.68 -10.61
CA GLU A 66 -30.32 -1.00 -11.87
C GLU A 66 -31.76 -0.45 -11.82
N PRO A 67 -31.96 0.89 -11.96
CA PRO A 67 -30.96 1.94 -11.90
C PRO A 67 -30.43 2.12 -10.49
N ALA A 68 -29.39 2.96 -10.32
CA ALA A 68 -28.80 3.19 -9.02
C ALA A 68 -28.69 4.67 -8.68
N MET A 69 -28.90 4.97 -7.41
CA MET A 69 -28.67 6.28 -6.81
C MET A 69 -27.85 6.12 -5.51
N VAL A 70 -26.89 6.99 -5.32
CA VAL A 70 -26.06 7.06 -4.10
C VAL A 70 -26.12 8.47 -3.55
N ARG A 71 -26.57 8.62 -2.32
CA ARG A 71 -26.55 9.88 -1.60
C ARG A 71 -25.32 9.97 -0.70
N ILE A 72 -24.66 11.12 -0.74
CA ILE A 72 -23.41 11.42 -0.05
C ILE A 72 -23.61 12.70 0.73
N ASP A 73 -23.24 12.70 2.01
CA ASP A 73 -23.24 13.88 2.89
C ASP A 73 -21.79 14.06 3.39
N GLY A 74 -21.12 15.13 2.95
CA GLY A 74 -19.68 15.30 3.16
C GLY A 74 -18.86 14.20 2.51
N GLU A 75 -18.09 13.45 3.30
CA GLU A 75 -17.23 12.37 2.82
C GLU A 75 -17.89 10.98 2.81
N ARG A 76 -19.12 10.85 3.32
CA ARG A 76 -19.74 9.55 3.60
C ARG A 76 -20.99 9.30 2.77
N ILE A 77 -21.14 8.03 2.37
CA ILE A 77 -22.38 7.52 1.77
C ILE A 77 -23.45 7.44 2.87
N THR A 78 -24.61 8.05 2.64
CA THR A 78 -25.72 8.05 3.61
C THR A 78 -26.91 7.22 3.17
N ALA A 79 -27.08 6.99 1.85
CA ALA A 79 -28.10 6.09 1.31
C ALA A 79 -27.70 5.54 -0.06
N VAL A 80 -28.19 4.34 -0.36
CA VAL A 80 -28.05 3.66 -1.67
C VAL A 80 -29.41 3.05 -2.03
N GLY A 81 -29.85 3.20 -3.26
CA GLY A 81 -31.13 2.64 -3.71
C GLY A 81 -31.40 2.85 -5.20
N ARG A 82 -32.52 2.29 -5.70
CA ARG A 82 -32.96 2.50 -7.09
C ARG A 82 -33.55 3.91 -7.29
N SER A 83 -34.16 4.43 -6.27
CA SER A 83 -34.74 5.77 -6.22
C SER A 83 -34.57 6.33 -4.82
N LEU A 84 -34.00 7.53 -4.72
CA LEU A 84 -33.80 8.24 -3.46
C LEU A 84 -34.39 9.65 -3.55
N PRO A 85 -34.97 10.20 -2.48
CA PRO A 85 -35.36 11.59 -2.44
C PRO A 85 -34.12 12.48 -2.60
N ILE A 86 -34.24 13.50 -3.46
CA ILE A 86 -33.19 14.48 -3.70
C ILE A 86 -33.47 15.70 -2.81
N PRO A 87 -32.66 15.97 -1.79
CA PRO A 87 -32.84 17.16 -0.96
C PRO A 87 -32.74 18.45 -1.77
N SER A 88 -33.47 19.47 -1.35
CA SER A 88 -33.34 20.80 -1.94
C SER A 88 -31.89 21.30 -1.80
N GLY A 89 -31.32 21.83 -2.87
CA GLY A 89 -29.93 22.31 -2.90
C GLY A 89 -28.87 21.20 -3.06
N ALA A 90 -29.24 19.92 -3.16
CA ALA A 90 -28.30 18.83 -3.42
C ALA A 90 -27.70 18.97 -4.83
N GLN A 91 -26.40 18.72 -4.94
CA GLN A 91 -25.74 18.56 -6.25
C GLN A 91 -26.09 17.21 -6.83
N VAL A 92 -26.68 17.17 -8.03
CA VAL A 92 -26.93 15.92 -8.74
C VAL A 92 -25.82 15.70 -9.77
N ILE A 93 -25.17 14.52 -9.68
CA ILE A 93 -24.18 14.05 -10.65
C ILE A 93 -24.82 12.89 -11.40
N ASP A 94 -25.22 13.13 -12.64
CA ASP A 94 -25.83 12.12 -13.51
C ASP A 94 -24.73 11.51 -14.40
N LEU A 95 -24.43 10.24 -14.18
CA LEU A 95 -23.43 9.45 -14.93
C LEU A 95 -24.07 8.73 -16.15
N GLY A 96 -25.38 8.95 -16.41
CA GLY A 96 -26.08 8.39 -17.56
C GLY A 96 -26.04 6.86 -17.60
N GLY A 97 -25.55 6.32 -18.73
CA GLY A 97 -25.47 4.85 -18.96
C GLY A 97 -24.30 4.14 -18.25
N ALA A 98 -23.52 4.83 -17.45
CA ALA A 98 -22.32 4.30 -16.85
C ALA A 98 -22.60 3.23 -15.74
N THR A 99 -21.60 2.41 -15.50
CA THR A 99 -21.55 1.49 -14.35
C THR A 99 -20.73 2.13 -13.23
N LEU A 100 -21.35 2.29 -12.06
CA LEU A 100 -20.75 2.80 -10.83
C LEU A 100 -20.19 1.63 -10.01
N LEU A 101 -19.03 1.81 -9.38
CA LEU A 101 -18.39 0.84 -8.50
C LEU A 101 -17.80 1.55 -7.28
N PRO A 102 -17.44 0.80 -6.19
CA PRO A 102 -16.52 1.32 -5.18
C PRO A 102 -15.19 1.69 -5.83
N GLY A 103 -14.47 2.63 -5.25
CA GLY A 103 -13.09 2.83 -5.61
C GLY A 103 -12.26 1.56 -5.43
N LEU A 104 -11.37 1.28 -6.37
CA LEU A 104 -10.53 0.08 -6.39
C LEU A 104 -9.45 0.16 -5.32
N ILE A 105 -9.05 -1.03 -4.84
CA ILE A 105 -8.03 -1.20 -3.81
C ILE A 105 -6.90 -2.07 -4.34
N ASP A 106 -5.67 -1.59 -4.27
CA ASP A 106 -4.45 -2.34 -4.62
C ASP A 106 -3.67 -2.65 -3.34
N LEU A 107 -3.42 -3.94 -3.07
CA LEU A 107 -2.74 -4.39 -1.84
C LEU A 107 -1.21 -4.38 -1.94
N HIS A 108 -0.63 -4.08 -3.10
CA HIS A 108 0.81 -4.10 -3.27
C HIS A 108 1.26 -3.02 -4.25
N THR A 109 1.67 -1.88 -3.71
CA THR A 109 2.25 -0.79 -4.48
C THR A 109 3.54 -0.31 -3.83
N HIS A 110 4.39 0.35 -4.62
CA HIS A 110 5.55 1.12 -4.17
C HIS A 110 5.44 2.50 -4.83
N LEU A 111 4.69 3.41 -4.21
CA LEU A 111 4.36 4.69 -4.82
C LEU A 111 5.55 5.64 -4.89
N THR A 112 6.48 5.54 -3.93
CA THR A 112 7.65 6.42 -3.87
C THR A 112 8.75 5.97 -4.84
N GLY A 113 9.50 6.93 -5.39
CA GLY A 113 10.58 6.65 -6.33
C GLY A 113 10.19 6.68 -7.82
N ALA A 114 11.19 6.85 -8.65
CA ALA A 114 11.05 6.88 -10.12
C ALA A 114 11.15 5.45 -10.71
N ARG A 115 10.20 5.09 -11.58
CA ARG A 115 10.27 3.84 -12.34
C ARG A 115 11.51 3.83 -13.25
N GLY A 116 12.16 2.67 -13.36
CA GLY A 116 13.36 2.49 -14.18
C GLY A 116 14.68 2.83 -13.48
N VAL A 117 14.62 3.21 -12.21
CA VAL A 117 15.78 3.22 -11.32
C VAL A 117 15.76 1.93 -10.50
N HIS A 118 16.80 1.10 -10.65
CA HIS A 118 16.91 -0.10 -9.82
C HIS A 118 16.97 0.29 -8.34
N TRP A 119 16.29 -0.43 -7.47
CA TRP A 119 16.11 -0.03 -6.07
C TRP A 119 17.45 0.14 -5.32
N GLU A 120 18.45 -0.71 -5.60
CA GLU A 120 19.78 -0.54 -5.01
C GLU A 120 20.52 0.69 -5.56
N ASP A 121 20.36 1.00 -6.85
CA ASP A 121 20.92 2.22 -7.44
C ASP A 121 20.34 3.48 -6.86
N ALA A 122 19.07 3.45 -6.45
CA ALA A 122 18.41 4.59 -5.84
C ALA A 122 19.12 5.03 -4.54
N LEU A 123 19.71 4.09 -3.79
CA LEU A 123 20.47 4.39 -2.57
C LEU A 123 21.68 5.32 -2.79
N VAL A 124 22.21 5.39 -4.00
CA VAL A 124 23.37 6.22 -4.37
C VAL A 124 23.07 7.26 -5.44
N LYS A 125 21.87 7.24 -6.03
CA LYS A 125 21.47 8.12 -7.14
C LYS A 125 20.30 9.05 -6.81
N THR A 126 19.50 8.73 -5.78
CA THR A 126 18.34 9.54 -5.39
C THR A 126 18.43 10.04 -3.95
N THR A 127 17.44 10.81 -3.53
CA THR A 127 17.31 11.33 -2.17
C THR A 127 15.87 11.11 -1.68
N PRO A 128 15.61 11.13 -0.35
CA PRO A 128 14.24 11.05 0.16
C PRO A 128 13.29 12.09 -0.45
N GLY A 129 13.77 13.33 -0.65
CA GLY A 129 12.97 14.39 -1.30
C GLY A 129 12.65 14.11 -2.76
N HIS A 130 13.59 13.56 -3.53
CA HIS A 130 13.34 13.11 -4.90
C HIS A 130 12.23 12.03 -4.93
N ASP A 131 12.34 11.01 -4.08
CA ASP A 131 11.41 9.90 -4.05
C ASP A 131 10.02 10.33 -3.54
N ALA A 132 9.94 11.30 -2.60
CA ALA A 132 8.67 11.87 -2.16
C ALA A 132 7.94 12.63 -3.28
N LEU A 133 8.66 13.39 -4.13
CA LEU A 133 8.08 14.12 -5.26
C LEU A 133 7.54 13.15 -6.32
N TRP A 134 8.31 12.08 -6.63
CA TRP A 134 7.80 11.01 -7.48
C TRP A 134 6.61 10.30 -6.86
N GLY A 135 6.63 10.09 -5.54
CA GLY A 135 5.52 9.51 -4.79
C GLY A 135 4.22 10.31 -4.97
N ALA A 136 4.28 11.62 -4.87
CA ALA A 136 3.11 12.49 -5.12
C ALA A 136 2.59 12.38 -6.56
N HIS A 137 3.50 12.32 -7.55
CA HIS A 137 3.14 12.11 -8.96
C HIS A 137 2.46 10.76 -9.20
N ASN A 138 3.06 9.69 -8.70
CA ASN A 138 2.58 8.32 -8.84
C ASN A 138 1.23 8.11 -8.12
N ALA A 139 1.08 8.69 -6.93
CA ALA A 139 -0.17 8.67 -6.17
C ALA A 139 -1.32 9.30 -6.95
N LEU A 140 -1.09 10.44 -7.61
CA LEU A 140 -2.09 11.09 -8.45
C LEU A 140 -2.48 10.23 -9.67
N ILE A 141 -1.50 9.61 -10.35
CA ILE A 141 -1.76 8.74 -11.49
C ILE A 141 -2.58 7.52 -11.06
N THR A 142 -2.19 6.87 -9.96
CA THR A 142 -2.88 5.71 -9.39
C THR A 142 -4.31 6.05 -8.98
N LEU A 143 -4.53 7.19 -8.32
CA LEU A 143 -5.86 7.68 -7.97
C LEU A 143 -6.72 7.93 -9.22
N ARG A 144 -6.17 8.57 -10.25
CA ARG A 144 -6.88 8.83 -11.51
C ARG A 144 -7.23 7.56 -12.27
N ALA A 145 -6.47 6.50 -12.11
CA ALA A 145 -6.77 5.17 -12.66
C ALA A 145 -7.91 4.45 -11.90
N GLY A 146 -8.46 5.06 -10.83
CA GLY A 146 -9.58 4.50 -10.08
C GLY A 146 -9.20 3.77 -8.80
N PHE A 147 -7.92 3.66 -8.47
CA PHE A 147 -7.45 3.07 -7.22
C PHE A 147 -7.48 4.14 -6.13
N THR A 148 -8.57 4.19 -5.39
CA THR A 148 -8.79 5.18 -4.33
C THR A 148 -8.15 4.79 -3.01
N THR A 149 -7.69 3.54 -2.89
CA THR A 149 -7.01 3.00 -1.70
C THR A 149 -5.86 2.11 -2.15
N CYS A 150 -4.69 2.25 -1.52
CA CYS A 150 -3.53 1.39 -1.76
C CYS A 150 -2.86 0.98 -0.45
N ARG A 151 -2.26 -0.21 -0.47
CA ARG A 151 -1.30 -0.64 0.54
C ARG A 151 0.10 -0.50 -0.06
N ASP A 152 0.89 0.44 0.46
CA ASP A 152 2.27 0.66 0.02
C ASP A 152 3.21 -0.26 0.80
N MET A 153 4.00 -1.03 0.06
CA MET A 153 4.78 -2.14 0.63
C MET A 153 6.20 -1.73 1.06
N GLY A 154 6.45 -0.45 1.10
CA GLY A 154 7.67 0.16 1.60
C GLY A 154 8.49 0.86 0.51
N PRO A 155 9.13 1.97 0.89
CA PRO A 155 9.97 2.78 0.02
C PRO A 155 11.42 2.29 0.00
N THR A 156 12.22 2.79 -0.95
CA THR A 156 13.67 2.65 -0.93
C THR A 156 14.28 3.45 0.23
N TRP A 157 13.87 4.70 0.39
CA TRP A 157 14.28 5.54 1.52
C TRP A 157 13.28 5.40 2.68
N PRO A 158 13.71 5.02 3.90
CA PRO A 158 12.82 4.73 5.00
C PRO A 158 11.80 5.83 5.27
N PHE A 159 10.54 5.45 5.47
CA PHE A 159 9.42 6.29 5.90
C PHE A 159 8.96 7.37 4.92
N VAL A 160 9.48 7.43 3.69
CA VAL A 160 9.00 8.37 2.66
C VAL A 160 7.54 8.08 2.28
N ASP A 161 7.10 6.83 2.36
CA ASP A 161 5.70 6.41 2.22
C ASP A 161 4.82 6.95 3.36
N VAL A 162 5.34 7.01 4.59
CA VAL A 162 4.67 7.62 5.75
C VAL A 162 4.46 9.11 5.52
N ASP A 163 5.50 9.81 5.04
CA ASP A 163 5.41 11.23 4.71
C ASP A 163 4.41 11.49 3.58
N LEU A 164 4.41 10.64 2.54
CA LEU A 164 3.45 10.72 1.44
C LEU A 164 2.01 10.53 1.94
N ARG A 165 1.74 9.50 2.75
CA ARG A 165 0.44 9.28 3.37
C ARG A 165 -0.01 10.50 4.18
N ASN A 166 0.86 11.02 5.04
CA ASN A 166 0.56 12.17 5.88
C ASN A 166 0.25 13.42 5.04
N ALA A 167 0.98 13.65 3.94
CA ALA A 167 0.73 14.74 3.02
C ALA A 167 -0.61 14.60 2.28
N ILE A 168 -0.98 13.38 1.89
CA ILE A 168 -2.28 13.08 1.28
C ILE A 168 -3.42 13.28 2.29
N ASP A 169 -3.26 12.80 3.51
CA ASP A 169 -4.27 12.92 4.58
C ASP A 169 -4.47 14.38 5.00
N ALA A 170 -3.41 15.19 4.97
CA ALA A 170 -3.47 16.63 5.19
C ALA A 170 -4.04 17.42 3.99
N GLY A 171 -4.27 16.79 2.85
CA GLY A 171 -4.73 17.44 1.63
C GLY A 171 -3.65 18.27 0.91
N ALA A 172 -2.38 18.14 1.29
CA ALA A 172 -1.28 18.85 0.66
C ALA A 172 -0.98 18.34 -0.77
N VAL A 173 -1.18 17.04 -1.00
CA VAL A 173 -1.08 16.44 -2.34
C VAL A 173 -2.27 15.49 -2.58
N PRO A 174 -2.75 15.37 -3.84
CA PRO A 174 -3.79 14.40 -4.16
C PRO A 174 -3.21 12.98 -4.23
N GLY A 175 -3.96 11.99 -3.73
CA GLY A 175 -3.56 10.58 -3.78
C GLY A 175 -4.63 9.65 -3.22
N PRO A 176 -4.46 8.33 -3.31
CA PRO A 176 -5.33 7.34 -2.69
C PRO A 176 -5.23 7.40 -1.15
N ARG A 177 -6.14 6.71 -0.46
CA ARG A 177 -5.93 6.39 0.97
C ARG A 177 -4.80 5.39 1.06
N LEU A 178 -3.83 5.62 1.92
CA LEU A 178 -2.65 4.76 2.03
C LEU A 178 -2.61 4.02 3.37
N MET A 179 -2.25 2.74 3.29
CA MET A 179 -1.74 1.95 4.40
C MET A 179 -0.26 1.67 4.07
N VAL A 180 0.66 2.08 4.92
CA VAL A 180 2.09 2.15 4.61
C VAL A 180 2.94 1.27 5.51
N ALA A 181 3.97 0.63 4.91
CA ALA A 181 4.87 -0.30 5.60
C ALA A 181 6.01 0.40 6.35
N GLY A 182 6.36 1.63 5.98
CA GLY A 182 7.55 2.29 6.49
C GLY A 182 8.82 1.66 5.92
N ASN A 183 9.66 1.08 6.76
CA ASN A 183 10.86 0.39 6.30
C ASN A 183 10.66 -1.14 6.35
N TYR A 184 10.80 -1.84 5.22
CA TYR A 184 10.64 -3.30 5.19
C TYR A 184 11.74 -4.00 5.98
N VAL A 185 11.40 -5.17 6.53
CA VAL A 185 12.32 -6.01 7.33
C VAL A 185 12.93 -7.10 6.44
N SER A 186 14.26 -7.19 6.42
CA SER A 186 15.02 -8.21 5.67
C SER A 186 16.10 -8.81 6.55
N SER A 187 16.49 -10.05 6.26
CA SER A 187 17.68 -10.64 6.88
C SER A 187 18.96 -10.07 6.27
N THR A 188 20.05 -10.16 7.02
CA THR A 188 21.40 -9.89 6.49
C THR A 188 21.67 -10.77 5.27
N GLY A 189 22.11 -10.18 4.17
CA GLY A 189 22.28 -10.86 2.89
C GLY A 189 20.96 -11.27 2.23
N GLY A 190 19.81 -10.82 2.71
CA GLY A 190 18.48 -11.12 2.18
C GLY A 190 18.08 -10.26 0.97
N ALA A 191 16.83 -10.46 0.50
CA ALA A 191 16.31 -9.78 -0.69
C ALA A 191 16.27 -8.27 -0.57
N GLY A 192 16.16 -7.74 0.64
CA GLY A 192 16.15 -6.31 0.93
C GLY A 192 17.48 -5.76 1.41
N ASP A 193 18.56 -6.53 1.36
CA ASP A 193 19.90 -6.07 1.67
C ASP A 193 20.63 -5.71 0.36
N ALA A 194 21.19 -4.50 0.27
CA ALA A 194 21.88 -4.02 -0.92
C ALA A 194 23.15 -4.85 -1.17
N ARG A 195 23.22 -5.57 -2.29
CA ARG A 195 24.26 -6.57 -2.56
C ARG A 195 25.09 -6.31 -3.81
N GLN A 196 24.73 -5.30 -4.60
CA GLN A 196 25.46 -5.04 -5.85
C GLN A 196 26.75 -4.25 -5.66
N PHE A 197 26.92 -3.64 -4.48
CA PHE A 197 28.09 -2.81 -4.18
C PHE A 197 29.23 -3.64 -3.59
N SER A 198 30.47 -3.17 -3.83
CA SER A 198 31.63 -3.71 -3.16
C SER A 198 31.56 -3.46 -1.66
N ILE A 199 32.07 -4.38 -0.84
CA ILE A 199 32.17 -4.21 0.62
C ILE A 199 32.99 -2.98 1.05
N TYR A 200 33.72 -2.37 0.13
CA TYR A 200 34.51 -1.14 0.34
C TYR A 200 33.74 0.14 -0.05
N VAL A 201 32.52 0.01 -0.55
CA VAL A 201 31.65 1.14 -0.86
C VAL A 201 30.73 1.35 0.34
N ASP A 202 30.86 2.51 0.99
CA ASP A 202 29.96 2.90 2.05
C ASP A 202 28.62 3.32 1.44
N VAL A 203 27.64 2.42 1.49
CA VAL A 203 26.26 2.69 1.07
C VAL A 203 25.47 3.02 2.33
N PRO A 204 24.64 4.07 2.33
CA PRO A 204 23.77 4.34 3.47
C PRO A 204 22.95 3.09 3.82
N ILE A 205 23.14 2.53 5.01
CA ILE A 205 22.33 1.41 5.49
C ILE A 205 20.97 1.98 5.88
N VAL A 206 20.04 1.90 4.96
CA VAL A 206 18.68 2.39 5.14
C VAL A 206 17.68 1.25 5.39
N GLN A 207 18.10 0.01 5.08
CA GLN A 207 17.29 -1.18 5.28
C GLN A 207 17.17 -1.52 6.77
N ASN A 208 16.06 -2.12 7.11
CA ASN A 208 15.80 -2.64 8.45
C ASN A 208 16.27 -4.11 8.51
N LEU A 209 17.59 -4.29 8.50
CA LEU A 209 18.19 -5.64 8.60
C LEU A 209 18.00 -6.15 10.03
N ALA A 210 17.47 -7.36 10.15
CA ALA A 210 17.15 -7.95 11.44
C ALA A 210 17.26 -9.47 11.39
N ASP A 211 18.16 -10.04 12.16
CA ASP A 211 18.41 -11.47 12.25
C ASP A 211 17.95 -11.97 13.62
N GLY A 212 17.14 -13.02 13.59
CA GLY A 212 16.58 -13.62 14.78
C GLY A 212 15.45 -12.82 15.45
N PRO A 213 14.70 -13.44 16.36
CA PRO A 213 13.46 -12.88 16.94
C PRO A 213 13.63 -11.55 17.67
N LEU A 214 14.79 -11.31 18.31
CA LEU A 214 15.00 -10.09 19.11
C LEU A 214 15.20 -8.86 18.21
N GLU A 215 16.00 -8.98 17.15
CA GLU A 215 16.22 -7.88 16.22
C GLU A 215 14.95 -7.58 15.42
N ILE A 216 14.23 -8.62 14.98
CA ILE A 216 12.92 -8.45 14.32
C ILE A 216 11.94 -7.72 15.24
N THR A 217 11.86 -8.08 16.52
CA THR A 217 11.00 -7.36 17.48
C THR A 217 11.38 -5.88 17.58
N LYS A 218 12.68 -5.57 17.60
CA LYS A 218 13.18 -4.19 17.61
C LYS A 218 12.81 -3.45 16.32
N ALA A 219 12.99 -4.11 15.17
CA ALA A 219 12.66 -3.57 13.85
C ALA A 219 11.17 -3.22 13.73
N VAL A 220 10.28 -4.11 14.19
CA VAL A 220 8.82 -3.88 14.24
C VAL A 220 8.48 -2.64 15.07
N ARG A 221 9.06 -2.53 16.28
CA ARG A 221 8.84 -1.37 17.17
C ARG A 221 9.34 -0.07 16.55
N THR A 222 10.49 -0.12 15.87
CA THR A 222 11.06 1.03 15.15
C THR A 222 10.14 1.51 14.05
N ASN A 223 9.57 0.59 13.26
CA ASN A 223 8.61 0.91 12.21
C ASN A 223 7.36 1.59 12.77
N PHE A 224 6.73 1.03 13.80
CA PHE A 224 5.53 1.62 14.39
C PHE A 224 5.79 2.95 15.09
N LYS A 225 6.95 3.10 15.75
CA LYS A 225 7.38 4.39 16.31
C LYS A 225 7.43 5.49 15.24
N ASN A 226 7.85 5.14 14.03
CA ASN A 226 8.01 6.07 12.91
C ASN A 226 6.78 6.16 12.00
N GLY A 227 5.64 5.57 12.40
CA GLY A 227 4.36 5.80 11.76
C GLY A 227 3.93 4.75 10.73
N ALA A 228 4.61 3.62 10.59
CA ALA A 228 4.15 2.51 9.77
C ALA A 228 2.78 1.99 10.24
N ASP A 229 1.93 1.56 9.31
CA ASP A 229 0.59 1.01 9.61
C ASP A 229 0.60 -0.51 9.74
N PHE A 230 1.57 -1.18 9.14
CA PHE A 230 1.78 -2.62 9.17
C PHE A 230 3.27 -2.93 8.94
N ILE A 231 3.63 -4.21 9.00
CA ILE A 231 5.01 -4.64 8.74
C ILE A 231 5.06 -5.40 7.41
N LYS A 232 6.00 -5.03 6.54
CA LYS A 232 6.44 -5.82 5.39
C LYS A 232 7.71 -6.57 5.78
N ILE A 233 7.69 -7.92 5.68
CA ILE A 233 8.85 -8.78 5.90
C ILE A 233 9.20 -9.54 4.63
N LEU A 234 10.49 -9.64 4.28
CA LEU A 234 10.98 -10.34 3.09
C LEU A 234 11.43 -11.75 3.51
N VAL A 235 10.58 -12.74 3.26
CA VAL A 235 10.78 -14.13 3.73
C VAL A 235 11.52 -14.99 2.72
N SER A 236 11.57 -14.56 1.46
CA SER A 236 12.32 -15.24 0.40
C SER A 236 13.17 -14.28 -0.42
N GLY A 237 14.01 -14.83 -1.30
CA GLY A 237 14.61 -14.08 -2.38
C GLY A 237 13.54 -13.42 -3.27
N ALA A 238 13.93 -12.37 -4.00
CA ALA A 238 13.07 -11.64 -4.91
C ALA A 238 13.60 -11.74 -6.36
N VAL A 239 12.71 -11.55 -7.33
CA VAL A 239 13.07 -11.57 -8.76
C VAL A 239 14.09 -10.47 -9.07
N LEU A 240 13.86 -9.27 -8.52
CA LEU A 240 14.67 -8.07 -8.74
C LEU A 240 15.77 -7.87 -7.68
N SER A 241 16.23 -8.94 -7.02
CA SER A 241 17.34 -8.88 -6.07
C SER A 241 18.53 -9.67 -6.57
N LYS A 242 19.70 -9.06 -6.62
CA LYS A 242 20.92 -9.66 -7.13
C LYS A 242 21.41 -10.82 -6.25
N GLY A 243 21.78 -11.94 -6.88
CA GLY A 243 22.50 -13.03 -6.20
C GLY A 243 21.66 -13.90 -5.27
N ILE A 244 20.34 -13.79 -5.30
CA ILE A 244 19.43 -14.62 -4.51
C ILE A 244 18.36 -15.22 -5.42
N GLU A 245 18.13 -16.52 -5.29
CA GLU A 245 17.04 -17.19 -6.01
C GLU A 245 15.69 -16.84 -5.35
N PRO A 246 14.65 -16.52 -6.15
CA PRO A 246 13.33 -16.14 -5.60
C PRO A 246 12.72 -17.19 -4.67
N GLY A 247 13.01 -18.48 -4.90
CA GLY A 247 12.54 -19.58 -4.05
C GLY A 247 13.28 -19.78 -2.75
N ALA A 248 14.42 -19.11 -2.52
CA ALA A 248 15.25 -19.31 -1.34
C ALA A 248 14.61 -18.67 -0.09
N GLN A 249 14.24 -19.49 0.88
CA GLN A 249 13.70 -19.03 2.16
C GLN A 249 14.80 -18.32 2.98
N GLN A 250 14.46 -17.19 3.61
CA GLN A 250 15.39 -16.33 4.35
C GLN A 250 15.05 -16.22 5.84
N TYR A 251 13.80 -16.41 6.21
CA TYR A 251 13.35 -16.40 7.60
C TYR A 251 12.67 -17.71 7.97
N SER A 252 12.93 -18.19 9.17
CA SER A 252 12.21 -19.31 9.78
C SER A 252 10.80 -18.89 10.23
N ALA A 253 9.92 -19.88 10.48
CA ALA A 253 8.58 -19.60 11.02
C ALA A 253 8.63 -18.92 12.40
N ASP A 254 9.66 -19.18 13.22
CA ASP A 254 9.80 -18.56 14.54
C ASP A 254 10.19 -17.08 14.45
N GLU A 255 11.05 -16.72 13.53
CA GLU A 255 11.40 -15.34 13.23
C GLU A 255 10.19 -14.55 12.71
N ILE A 256 9.42 -15.13 11.78
CA ILE A 256 8.19 -14.55 11.27
C ILE A 256 7.16 -14.39 12.41
N ARG A 257 7.06 -15.40 13.28
CA ARG A 257 6.15 -15.35 14.44
C ARG A 257 6.51 -14.24 15.42
N ALA A 258 7.80 -13.93 15.57
CA ALA A 258 8.23 -12.78 16.39
C ALA A 258 7.69 -11.46 15.82
N ALA A 259 7.77 -11.26 14.49
CA ALA A 259 7.19 -10.09 13.83
C ALA A 259 5.67 -10.02 14.04
N VAL A 260 4.96 -11.14 13.84
CA VAL A 260 3.50 -11.23 13.98
C VAL A 260 3.06 -10.98 15.42
N THR A 261 3.74 -11.60 16.38
CA THR A 261 3.42 -11.45 17.81
C THR A 261 3.59 -10.01 18.27
N GLU A 262 4.70 -9.38 17.90
CA GLU A 262 4.92 -7.99 18.27
C GLU A 262 3.93 -7.06 17.58
N SER A 263 3.68 -7.24 16.27
CA SER A 263 2.70 -6.43 15.52
C SER A 263 1.29 -6.53 16.11
N SER A 264 0.89 -7.72 16.54
CA SER A 264 -0.43 -7.96 17.16
C SER A 264 -0.63 -7.17 18.45
N ARG A 265 0.43 -6.92 19.24
CA ARG A 265 0.38 -6.06 20.43
C ARG A 265 0.02 -4.62 20.10
N TRP A 266 0.30 -4.19 18.88
CA TRP A 266 -0.04 -2.86 18.34
C TRP A 266 -1.36 -2.87 17.57
N GLY A 267 -2.07 -4.01 17.50
CA GLY A 267 -3.26 -4.17 16.66
C GLY A 267 -2.95 -4.06 15.16
N ARG A 268 -1.72 -4.41 14.74
CA ARG A 268 -1.23 -4.27 13.37
C ARG A 268 -0.96 -5.64 12.75
N GLN A 269 -0.87 -5.66 11.42
CA GLN A 269 -0.71 -6.86 10.60
C GLN A 269 0.73 -6.97 10.07
N VAL A 270 1.07 -8.17 9.58
CA VAL A 270 2.32 -8.46 8.87
C VAL A 270 1.98 -8.98 7.48
N ALA A 271 2.63 -8.44 6.45
CA ALA A 271 2.62 -8.93 5.08
C ALA A 271 3.98 -9.53 4.73
N SER A 272 4.01 -10.68 4.06
CA SER A 272 5.25 -11.35 3.67
C SER A 272 5.47 -11.33 2.16
N HIS A 273 6.66 -10.93 1.74
CA HIS A 273 7.17 -11.26 0.41
C HIS A 273 7.64 -12.71 0.42
N SER A 274 6.99 -13.58 -0.33
CA SER A 274 7.27 -15.02 -0.33
C SER A 274 7.03 -15.62 -1.71
N HIS A 275 8.09 -15.99 -2.42
CA HIS A 275 8.00 -16.70 -3.68
C HIS A 275 8.03 -18.23 -3.47
N GLY A 276 9.02 -18.75 -2.74
CA GLY A 276 9.28 -20.17 -2.58
C GLY A 276 8.23 -20.91 -1.76
N ALA A 277 7.96 -22.18 -2.07
CA ALA A 277 6.98 -22.98 -1.33
C ALA A 277 7.28 -23.07 0.17
N SER A 278 8.55 -23.28 0.55
CA SER A 278 8.95 -23.31 1.97
C SER A 278 8.74 -21.96 2.65
N SER A 279 9.02 -20.83 1.99
CA SER A 279 8.81 -19.50 2.54
C SER A 279 7.32 -19.16 2.68
N ILE A 280 6.48 -19.62 1.75
CA ILE A 280 5.02 -19.50 1.82
C ILE A 280 4.50 -20.26 3.05
N ILE A 281 4.91 -21.53 3.21
CA ILE A 281 4.52 -22.38 4.34
C ILE A 281 4.98 -21.76 5.66
N ALA A 282 6.25 -21.32 5.76
CA ALA A 282 6.77 -20.65 6.94
C ALA A 282 6.00 -19.37 7.29
N SER A 283 5.61 -18.59 6.27
CA SER A 283 4.80 -17.37 6.44
C SER A 283 3.42 -17.68 7.02
N ILE A 284 2.74 -18.70 6.50
CA ILE A 284 1.42 -19.13 7.02
C ILE A 284 1.55 -19.64 8.47
N GLN A 285 2.56 -20.47 8.76
CA GLN A 285 2.84 -20.99 10.09
C GLN A 285 3.26 -19.90 11.09
N GLY A 286 3.96 -18.87 10.60
CA GLY A 286 4.30 -17.67 11.36
C GLY A 286 3.10 -16.78 11.65
N GLY A 287 2.00 -16.91 10.90
CA GLY A 287 0.74 -16.21 11.14
C GLY A 287 0.61 -14.87 10.42
N VAL A 288 1.32 -14.65 9.31
CA VAL A 288 1.19 -13.41 8.53
C VAL A 288 -0.22 -13.22 7.97
N ARG A 289 -0.60 -11.98 7.73
CA ARG A 289 -1.90 -11.63 7.13
C ARG A 289 -1.94 -11.91 5.64
N THR A 290 -0.86 -11.59 4.91
CA THR A 290 -0.79 -11.84 3.46
C THR A 290 0.52 -12.50 3.05
N ILE A 291 0.40 -13.42 2.10
CA ILE A 291 1.48 -13.99 1.33
C ILE A 291 1.45 -13.30 -0.03
N ASP A 292 2.37 -12.35 -0.21
CA ASP A 292 2.45 -11.58 -1.44
C ASP A 292 3.31 -12.32 -2.45
N HIS A 293 2.95 -12.24 -3.73
CA HIS A 293 3.48 -12.96 -4.88
C HIS A 293 3.15 -14.46 -4.86
N GLY A 294 3.75 -15.25 -4.00
CA GLY A 294 3.43 -16.66 -3.84
C GLY A 294 3.70 -17.50 -5.08
N SER A 295 4.74 -17.18 -5.88
CA SER A 295 4.95 -17.73 -7.22
C SER A 295 5.08 -19.26 -7.28
N PHE A 296 5.57 -19.89 -6.20
CA PHE A 296 5.68 -21.36 -6.09
C PHE A 296 4.61 -21.93 -5.13
N LEU A 297 3.41 -21.34 -5.11
CA LEU A 297 2.29 -21.85 -4.33
C LEU A 297 1.99 -23.31 -4.71
N ASN A 298 2.04 -24.22 -3.73
CA ASN A 298 1.79 -25.65 -3.88
C ASN A 298 0.53 -26.12 -3.12
N ASP A 299 0.17 -27.38 -3.25
CA ASP A 299 -1.05 -27.94 -2.63
C ASP A 299 -0.99 -27.91 -1.10
N GLU A 300 0.19 -28.10 -0.50
CA GLU A 300 0.37 -28.01 0.95
C GLU A 300 0.08 -26.57 1.44
N ALA A 301 0.63 -25.57 0.78
CA ALA A 301 0.39 -24.17 1.10
C ALA A 301 -1.10 -23.79 0.91
N ILE A 302 -1.75 -24.31 -0.13
CA ILE A 302 -3.21 -24.14 -0.36
C ILE A 302 -4.00 -24.73 0.81
N ALA A 303 -3.70 -25.95 1.23
CA ALA A 303 -4.36 -26.60 2.36
C ALA A 303 -4.17 -25.80 3.67
N LEU A 304 -2.95 -25.28 3.91
CA LEU A 304 -2.67 -24.42 5.07
C LEU A 304 -3.45 -23.09 5.00
N LEU A 305 -3.55 -22.47 3.83
CA LEU A 305 -4.35 -21.25 3.63
C LEU A 305 -5.84 -21.53 3.94
N GLN A 306 -6.40 -22.64 3.46
CA GLN A 306 -7.76 -23.06 3.79
C GLN A 306 -7.94 -23.28 5.29
N ALA A 307 -7.01 -24.01 5.93
CA ALA A 307 -7.03 -24.26 7.36
C ALA A 307 -6.82 -23.00 8.22
N SER A 308 -6.24 -21.95 7.65
CA SER A 308 -6.05 -20.66 8.34
C SER A 308 -7.36 -19.95 8.66
N ASN A 309 -8.46 -20.35 8.04
CA ASN A 309 -9.80 -19.77 8.21
C ASN A 309 -9.78 -18.23 8.07
N ARG A 310 -9.27 -17.72 6.94
CA ARG A 310 -9.16 -16.30 6.57
C ARG A 310 -8.24 -15.47 7.50
N ARG A 311 -7.35 -16.10 8.23
CA ARG A 311 -6.28 -15.38 8.95
C ARG A 311 -5.16 -14.95 8.01
N SER A 312 -4.83 -15.81 7.04
CA SER A 312 -3.84 -15.55 5.99
C SER A 312 -4.49 -15.59 4.62
N PHE A 313 -4.02 -14.73 3.71
CA PHE A 313 -4.54 -14.60 2.34
C PHE A 313 -3.39 -14.68 1.33
N TYR A 314 -3.68 -15.30 0.18
CA TYR A 314 -2.82 -15.26 -0.99
C TYR A 314 -3.08 -13.99 -1.79
N VAL A 315 -2.01 -13.26 -2.11
CA VAL A 315 -2.05 -11.95 -2.79
C VAL A 315 -1.03 -11.95 -3.95
N PRO A 316 -1.36 -12.57 -5.10
CA PRO A 316 -0.49 -12.60 -6.27
C PRO A 316 -0.40 -11.24 -6.94
N THR A 317 0.68 -11.05 -7.73
CA THR A 317 0.95 -9.88 -8.57
C THR A 317 1.26 -10.33 -9.99
N LEU A 318 0.27 -10.96 -10.65
CA LEU A 318 0.48 -11.74 -11.87
C LEU A 318 0.95 -10.88 -13.05
N TYR A 319 0.38 -9.67 -13.19
CA TYR A 319 0.73 -8.80 -14.32
C TYR A 319 2.18 -8.31 -14.26
N THR A 320 2.81 -8.33 -13.09
CA THR A 320 4.24 -7.97 -12.91
C THR A 320 5.14 -8.80 -13.81
N THR A 321 4.94 -10.12 -13.85
CA THR A 321 5.77 -11.01 -14.68
C THR A 321 5.58 -10.78 -16.17
N VAL A 322 4.36 -10.42 -16.59
CA VAL A 322 4.05 -10.06 -17.99
C VAL A 322 4.68 -8.71 -18.35
N ALA A 323 4.51 -7.70 -17.50
CA ALA A 323 5.06 -6.36 -17.72
C ALA A 323 6.60 -6.36 -17.78
N LEU A 324 7.24 -7.17 -16.94
CA LEU A 324 8.69 -7.34 -17.01
C LEU A 324 9.15 -7.96 -18.34
N GLU A 325 8.41 -8.94 -18.88
CA GLU A 325 8.74 -9.48 -20.20
C GLU A 325 8.58 -8.45 -21.32
N GLU A 326 7.54 -7.64 -21.27
CA GLU A 326 7.22 -6.65 -22.29
C GLU A 326 8.14 -5.41 -22.23
N GLU A 327 8.46 -4.94 -21.05
CA GLU A 327 9.06 -3.61 -20.83
C GLU A 327 10.40 -3.65 -20.08
N GLY A 328 10.78 -4.78 -19.43
CA GLY A 328 11.92 -4.84 -18.52
C GLY A 328 13.23 -4.38 -19.14
N ALA A 329 13.52 -4.78 -20.39
CA ALA A 329 14.70 -4.33 -21.10
C ALA A 329 14.72 -2.80 -21.35
N ALA A 330 13.57 -2.21 -21.63
CA ALA A 330 13.43 -0.76 -21.86
C ALA A 330 13.62 0.08 -20.59
N ILE A 331 13.44 -0.53 -19.41
CA ILE A 331 13.66 0.10 -18.10
C ILE A 331 14.94 -0.41 -17.42
N ASN A 332 15.86 -0.99 -18.19
CA ASN A 332 17.18 -1.42 -17.76
C ASN A 332 17.20 -2.51 -16.69
N ILE A 333 16.18 -3.39 -16.63
CA ILE A 333 16.23 -4.57 -15.78
C ILE A 333 17.32 -5.53 -16.26
N PRO A 334 18.23 -5.98 -15.39
CA PRO A 334 19.33 -6.88 -15.78
C PRO A 334 18.84 -8.19 -16.42
N ALA A 335 19.58 -8.69 -17.42
CA ALA A 335 19.22 -9.92 -18.14
C ALA A 335 19.06 -11.13 -17.22
N SER A 336 19.84 -11.20 -16.12
CA SER A 336 19.73 -12.27 -15.12
C SER A 336 18.41 -12.22 -14.34
N GLU A 337 17.87 -11.03 -14.11
CA GLU A 337 16.59 -10.82 -13.44
C GLU A 337 15.44 -11.13 -14.39
N MET A 338 15.56 -10.74 -15.64
CA MET A 338 14.62 -11.14 -16.70
C MET A 338 14.55 -12.67 -16.86
N GLU A 339 15.67 -13.36 -16.73
CA GLU A 339 15.70 -14.83 -16.78
C GLU A 339 15.01 -15.45 -15.56
N ARG A 340 15.21 -14.90 -14.35
CA ARG A 340 14.47 -15.32 -13.15
C ARG A 340 12.97 -15.10 -13.31
N ASN A 341 12.57 -13.97 -13.89
CA ASN A 341 11.16 -13.68 -14.18
C ASN A 341 10.51 -14.75 -15.09
N ARG A 342 11.18 -15.11 -16.20
CA ARG A 342 10.69 -16.15 -17.11
C ARG A 342 10.49 -17.50 -16.42
N ARG A 343 11.43 -17.88 -15.53
CA ARG A 343 11.36 -19.16 -14.80
C ARG A 343 10.20 -19.24 -13.83
N ILE A 344 9.78 -18.14 -13.22
CA ILE A 344 8.70 -18.16 -12.23
C ILE A 344 7.31 -18.00 -12.84
N LYS A 345 7.17 -17.35 -13.99
CA LYS A 345 5.90 -16.97 -14.61
C LYS A 345 4.93 -18.13 -14.77
N GLU A 346 5.38 -19.24 -15.36
CA GLU A 346 4.51 -20.42 -15.58
C GLU A 346 4.06 -21.04 -14.26
N THR A 347 4.95 -21.10 -13.28
CA THR A 347 4.65 -21.66 -11.96
C THR A 347 3.68 -20.78 -11.19
N GLU A 348 3.83 -19.47 -11.28
CA GLU A 348 2.94 -18.48 -10.66
C GLU A 348 1.52 -18.58 -11.25
N ILE A 349 1.39 -18.64 -12.57
CA ILE A 349 0.10 -18.84 -13.26
C ILE A 349 -0.53 -20.18 -12.84
N ALA A 350 0.26 -21.26 -12.78
CA ALA A 350 -0.26 -22.56 -12.34
C ALA A 350 -0.69 -22.52 -10.87
N GLY A 351 0.04 -21.85 -9.99
CA GLY A 351 -0.32 -21.63 -8.58
C GLY A 351 -1.63 -20.86 -8.43
N PHE A 352 -1.78 -19.78 -9.18
CA PHE A 352 -3.03 -18.98 -9.20
C PHE A 352 -4.23 -19.82 -9.63
N LYS A 353 -4.12 -20.59 -10.71
CA LYS A 353 -5.20 -21.48 -11.18
C LYS A 353 -5.58 -22.54 -10.14
N ARG A 354 -4.59 -23.13 -9.45
CA ARG A 354 -4.87 -24.09 -8.36
C ARG A 354 -5.56 -23.42 -7.18
N ALA A 355 -5.10 -22.23 -6.77
CA ALA A 355 -5.74 -21.45 -5.72
C ALA A 355 -7.20 -21.10 -6.04
N LEU A 356 -7.46 -20.71 -7.29
CA LEU A 356 -8.79 -20.41 -7.78
C LEU A 356 -9.69 -21.66 -7.77
N ALA A 357 -9.19 -22.80 -8.28
CA ALA A 357 -9.91 -24.08 -8.29
C ALA A 357 -10.20 -24.59 -6.86
N ALA A 358 -9.33 -24.31 -5.91
CA ALA A 358 -9.51 -24.63 -4.49
C ALA A 358 -10.48 -23.68 -3.76
N GLY A 359 -11.01 -22.65 -4.44
CA GLY A 359 -11.94 -21.68 -3.87
C GLY A 359 -11.32 -20.74 -2.84
N LEU A 360 -10.00 -20.54 -2.89
CA LEU A 360 -9.34 -19.58 -1.98
C LEU A 360 -9.81 -18.15 -2.25
N PRO A 361 -9.99 -17.33 -1.19
CA PRO A 361 -10.13 -15.90 -1.35
C PRO A 361 -8.78 -15.29 -1.73
N ILE A 362 -8.65 -14.80 -2.96
CA ILE A 362 -7.41 -14.29 -3.54
C ILE A 362 -7.46 -12.76 -3.57
N GLY A 363 -6.55 -12.09 -2.87
CA GLY A 363 -6.44 -10.63 -2.88
C GLY A 363 -5.99 -10.10 -4.25
N PHE A 364 -6.29 -8.83 -4.54
CA PHE A 364 -5.88 -8.13 -5.75
C PHE A 364 -4.66 -7.23 -5.46
N ALA A 365 -3.61 -7.38 -6.23
CA ALA A 365 -2.38 -6.59 -6.09
C ALA A 365 -1.63 -6.53 -7.42
N THR A 366 -0.73 -5.54 -7.57
CA THR A 366 -0.09 -5.28 -8.87
C THR A 366 1.42 -5.10 -8.81
N ASP A 367 2.00 -4.84 -7.64
CA ASP A 367 3.42 -4.46 -7.49
C ASP A 367 3.78 -3.22 -8.35
N ALA A 368 2.88 -2.21 -8.31
CA ALA A 368 3.10 -0.98 -9.06
C ALA A 368 4.31 -0.22 -8.53
N ALA A 369 5.20 0.03 -9.33
CA ALA A 369 6.52 0.56 -9.61
C ALA A 369 7.27 -0.40 -10.52
N VAL A 370 7.15 -1.72 -10.34
CA VAL A 370 7.62 -2.69 -11.33
C VAL A 370 6.78 -2.56 -12.61
N ILE A 371 5.45 -2.59 -12.48
CA ILE A 371 4.54 -2.12 -13.53
C ILE A 371 4.41 -0.59 -13.48
N ARG A 372 3.91 0.02 -14.55
CA ARG A 372 3.62 1.47 -14.54
C ARG A 372 2.47 1.79 -13.59
N HIS A 373 2.63 2.85 -12.79
CA HIS A 373 1.50 3.43 -12.07
C HIS A 373 0.43 3.88 -13.07
N GLY A 374 -0.83 3.51 -12.80
CA GLY A 374 -1.94 3.72 -13.73
C GLY A 374 -2.29 2.50 -14.57
N ASP A 375 -1.37 1.55 -14.74
CA ASP A 375 -1.61 0.26 -15.42
C ASP A 375 -2.14 -0.83 -14.47
N ASN A 376 -2.35 -0.53 -13.20
CA ASN A 376 -2.81 -1.46 -12.16
C ASN A 376 -4.04 -2.29 -12.61
N ALA A 377 -4.95 -1.70 -13.37
CA ALA A 377 -6.15 -2.40 -13.84
C ALA A 377 -5.90 -3.46 -14.93
N LYS A 378 -4.68 -3.58 -15.47
CA LYS A 378 -4.32 -4.66 -16.40
C LYS A 378 -4.31 -6.03 -15.71
N GLU A 379 -4.06 -6.07 -14.40
CA GLU A 379 -4.18 -7.27 -13.58
C GLU A 379 -5.56 -7.93 -13.70
N PHE A 380 -6.66 -7.15 -13.79
CA PHE A 380 -8.01 -7.69 -13.97
C PHE A 380 -8.15 -8.54 -15.23
N ALA A 381 -7.67 -8.02 -16.36
CA ALA A 381 -7.78 -8.72 -17.65
C ALA A 381 -6.99 -10.02 -17.64
N LEU A 382 -5.80 -10.03 -17.04
CA LEU A 382 -4.98 -11.22 -16.89
C LEU A 382 -5.67 -12.25 -16.01
N ARG A 383 -6.17 -11.89 -14.82
CA ARG A 383 -6.85 -12.79 -13.89
C ARG A 383 -8.08 -13.43 -14.53
N VAL A 384 -8.89 -12.64 -15.26
CA VAL A 384 -10.06 -13.15 -15.97
C VAL A 384 -9.65 -14.11 -17.09
N SER A 385 -8.59 -13.82 -17.85
CA SER A 385 -8.07 -14.73 -18.87
C SER A 385 -7.57 -16.07 -18.31
N LEU A 386 -7.20 -16.09 -17.02
CA LEU A 386 -6.74 -17.27 -16.29
C LEU A 386 -7.88 -18.05 -15.61
N GLY A 387 -9.14 -17.59 -15.74
CA GLY A 387 -10.34 -18.30 -15.28
C GLY A 387 -11.06 -17.71 -14.07
N GLU A 388 -10.59 -16.59 -13.51
CA GLU A 388 -11.36 -15.86 -12.50
C GLU A 388 -12.57 -15.19 -13.15
N SER A 389 -13.76 -15.23 -12.52
CA SER A 389 -14.88 -14.51 -13.08
C SER A 389 -14.73 -12.99 -12.92
N PRO A 390 -15.27 -12.16 -13.84
CA PRO A 390 -15.21 -10.71 -13.72
C PRO A 390 -15.71 -10.20 -12.36
N MET A 391 -16.78 -10.78 -11.83
CA MET A 391 -17.32 -10.39 -10.53
C MET A 391 -16.37 -10.74 -9.38
N GLN A 392 -15.75 -11.94 -9.39
CA GLN A 392 -14.77 -12.32 -8.37
C GLN A 392 -13.58 -11.38 -8.38
N SER A 393 -13.07 -11.02 -9.57
CA SER A 393 -11.95 -10.09 -9.71
C SER A 393 -12.29 -8.69 -9.18
N ILE A 394 -13.51 -8.18 -9.42
CA ILE A 394 -14.00 -6.92 -8.86
C ILE A 394 -14.09 -7.00 -7.32
N VAL A 395 -14.66 -8.07 -6.78
CA VAL A 395 -14.74 -8.31 -5.33
C VAL A 395 -13.35 -8.37 -4.70
N SER A 396 -12.40 -9.03 -5.39
CA SER A 396 -11.00 -9.09 -4.94
C SER A 396 -10.39 -7.69 -4.76
N ALA A 397 -10.59 -6.79 -5.73
CA ALA A 397 -10.07 -5.42 -5.71
C ALA A 397 -10.94 -4.43 -4.93
N THR A 398 -11.96 -4.86 -4.22
CA THR A 398 -12.88 -4.02 -3.47
C THR A 398 -13.11 -4.57 -2.05
N SER A 399 -14.21 -5.26 -1.79
CA SER A 399 -14.57 -5.70 -0.44
C SER A 399 -13.59 -6.70 0.18
N LEU A 400 -13.05 -7.63 -0.61
CA LEU A 400 -12.06 -8.58 -0.09
C LEU A 400 -10.75 -7.88 0.30
N ASN A 401 -10.25 -6.97 -0.53
CA ASN A 401 -9.07 -6.20 -0.18
C ASN A 401 -9.30 -5.30 1.04
N ALA A 402 -10.49 -4.72 1.17
CA ALA A 402 -10.85 -3.97 2.38
C ALA A 402 -10.85 -4.87 3.64
N GLU A 403 -11.32 -6.12 3.54
CA GLU A 403 -11.25 -7.12 4.61
C GLU A 403 -9.79 -7.47 4.96
N ILE A 404 -8.96 -7.71 3.95
CA ILE A 404 -7.54 -8.03 4.15
C ILE A 404 -6.83 -6.91 4.89
N MET A 405 -7.11 -5.65 4.54
CA MET A 405 -6.56 -4.47 5.21
C MET A 405 -7.17 -4.23 6.61
N GLY A 406 -8.30 -4.86 6.95
CA GLY A 406 -9.05 -4.54 8.17
C GLY A 406 -9.81 -3.20 8.07
N TRP A 407 -10.14 -2.76 6.86
CA TRP A 407 -10.81 -1.49 6.56
C TRP A 407 -12.23 -1.66 5.98
N SER A 408 -12.85 -2.81 6.21
CA SER A 408 -14.22 -3.11 5.72
C SER A 408 -15.28 -2.14 6.28
N ASP A 409 -15.00 -1.46 7.36
CA ASP A 409 -15.86 -0.42 7.94
C ASP A 409 -15.75 0.92 7.21
N ARG A 410 -14.80 1.11 6.30
CA ARG A 410 -14.45 2.39 5.68
C ARG A 410 -14.62 2.40 4.17
N VAL A 411 -14.09 1.37 3.48
CA VAL A 411 -13.95 1.31 2.01
C VAL A 411 -14.36 -0.08 1.47
N GLY A 412 -14.30 -0.25 0.16
CA GLY A 412 -14.47 -1.52 -0.53
C GLY A 412 -15.91 -1.86 -0.92
N THR A 413 -16.91 -1.14 -0.39
CA THR A 413 -18.31 -1.31 -0.76
C THR A 413 -19.04 0.02 -0.91
N VAL A 414 -20.08 0.03 -1.75
CA VAL A 414 -21.00 1.19 -1.84
C VAL A 414 -22.16 0.96 -0.89
N GLU A 415 -21.96 1.34 0.37
CA GLU A 415 -22.94 1.16 1.46
C GLU A 415 -22.99 2.39 2.36
N LYS A 416 -24.12 2.54 3.06
CA LYS A 416 -24.26 3.57 4.11
C LYS A 416 -23.14 3.44 5.15
N GLY A 417 -22.51 4.59 5.46
CA GLY A 417 -21.42 4.71 6.42
C GLY A 417 -20.03 4.61 5.84
N ARG A 418 -19.86 4.05 4.61
CA ARG A 418 -18.56 3.99 3.93
C ARG A 418 -18.15 5.37 3.42
N PHE A 419 -16.86 5.56 3.17
CA PHE A 419 -16.39 6.72 2.43
C PHE A 419 -17.00 6.75 1.03
N ALA A 420 -17.29 7.93 0.53
CA ALA A 420 -17.74 8.13 -0.84
C ALA A 420 -16.53 8.07 -1.81
N ASP A 421 -15.90 6.92 -1.84
CA ASP A 421 -14.83 6.56 -2.77
C ASP A 421 -15.48 5.74 -3.88
N LEU A 422 -15.71 6.37 -5.03
CA LEU A 422 -16.50 5.83 -6.13
C LEU A 422 -15.76 5.98 -7.45
N ILE A 423 -15.94 5.00 -8.33
CA ILE A 423 -15.49 5.10 -9.72
C ILE A 423 -16.63 4.78 -10.68
N ALA A 424 -16.54 5.26 -11.91
CA ALA A 424 -17.44 4.79 -12.95
C ALA A 424 -16.72 4.57 -14.29
N VAL A 425 -17.22 3.57 -15.03
CA VAL A 425 -16.81 3.20 -16.37
C VAL A 425 -17.99 3.30 -17.33
N THR A 426 -17.72 3.47 -18.62
CA THR A 426 -18.77 3.69 -19.63
C THR A 426 -19.59 2.41 -19.86
N GLY A 427 -18.92 1.25 -19.92
CA GLY A 427 -19.53 -0.05 -20.22
C GLY A 427 -19.89 -0.88 -18.99
N ASN A 428 -20.06 -2.16 -19.22
CA ASN A 428 -20.33 -3.15 -18.18
C ASN A 428 -19.11 -4.04 -17.93
N PRO A 429 -18.36 -3.85 -16.82
CA PRO A 429 -17.14 -4.63 -16.54
C PRO A 429 -17.41 -6.13 -16.27
N LEU A 430 -18.67 -6.53 -16.10
CA LEU A 430 -19.03 -7.95 -16.05
C LEU A 430 -19.05 -8.61 -17.43
N GLN A 431 -19.19 -7.82 -18.51
CA GLN A 431 -19.15 -8.28 -19.90
C GLN A 431 -17.76 -8.07 -20.52
N ASP A 432 -17.14 -6.93 -20.21
CA ASP A 432 -15.78 -6.58 -20.63
C ASP A 432 -15.01 -6.01 -19.43
N ILE A 433 -14.22 -6.85 -18.77
CA ILE A 433 -13.45 -6.45 -17.60
C ILE A 433 -12.43 -5.35 -17.91
N THR A 434 -12.01 -5.18 -19.19
CA THR A 434 -11.07 -4.15 -19.62
C THR A 434 -11.66 -2.74 -19.52
N GLU A 435 -12.97 -2.58 -19.28
CA GLU A 435 -13.58 -1.29 -18.97
C GLU A 435 -12.90 -0.64 -17.74
N LEU A 436 -12.43 -1.45 -16.77
CA LEU A 436 -11.71 -0.97 -15.59
C LEU A 436 -10.35 -0.33 -15.90
N GLN A 437 -9.79 -0.55 -17.10
CA GLN A 437 -8.60 0.14 -17.58
C GLN A 437 -8.91 1.55 -18.13
N ARG A 438 -10.18 1.91 -18.24
CA ARG A 438 -10.68 3.17 -18.85
C ARG A 438 -11.66 3.89 -17.91
N VAL A 439 -11.29 4.01 -16.63
CA VAL A 439 -12.09 4.72 -15.64
C VAL A 439 -12.32 6.17 -16.08
N ARG A 440 -13.58 6.64 -16.09
CA ARG A 440 -14.00 7.95 -16.57
C ARG A 440 -14.48 8.89 -15.48
N PHE A 441 -14.81 8.35 -14.32
CA PHE A 441 -15.20 9.10 -13.15
C PHE A 441 -14.50 8.54 -11.94
N VAL A 442 -13.90 9.40 -11.13
CA VAL A 442 -13.27 9.06 -9.84
C VAL A 442 -13.68 10.08 -8.81
N MET A 443 -14.20 9.60 -7.70
CA MET A 443 -14.52 10.39 -6.50
C MET A 443 -13.80 9.76 -5.30
N LYS A 444 -13.15 10.58 -4.48
CA LYS A 444 -12.54 10.18 -3.21
C LYS A 444 -13.08 11.06 -2.09
N GLY A 445 -13.71 10.46 -1.07
CA GLY A 445 -14.28 11.23 0.05
C GLY A 445 -15.29 12.29 -0.39
N GLY A 446 -16.14 12.01 -1.38
CA GLY A 446 -17.09 12.99 -1.92
C GLY A 446 -16.50 14.07 -2.84
N VAL A 447 -15.17 14.09 -3.04
CA VAL A 447 -14.49 15.04 -3.93
C VAL A 447 -14.23 14.39 -5.28
N ILE A 448 -14.67 15.05 -6.36
CA ILE A 448 -14.45 14.59 -7.74
C ILE A 448 -12.99 14.83 -8.12
N VAL A 449 -12.31 13.77 -8.53
CA VAL A 449 -10.91 13.78 -9.02
C VAL A 449 -10.86 13.71 -10.54
N VAL A 450 -11.73 12.89 -11.14
CA VAL A 450 -11.88 12.73 -12.59
C VAL A 450 -13.37 12.76 -12.92
N ASP A 451 -13.74 13.51 -13.96
CA ASP A 451 -15.07 13.50 -14.56
C ASP A 451 -14.92 13.73 -16.06
N SER A 452 -14.76 12.64 -16.80
CA SER A 452 -14.60 12.62 -18.27
C SER A 452 -15.68 11.79 -18.96
N LEU A 453 -16.78 11.48 -18.26
CA LEU A 453 -17.93 10.81 -18.87
C LEU A 453 -18.63 11.75 -19.85
N PRO A 454 -19.05 11.25 -21.02
CA PRO A 454 -19.84 12.04 -21.96
C PRO A 454 -21.19 12.40 -21.32
N ARG A 455 -21.41 13.68 -21.02
CA ARG A 455 -22.70 14.17 -20.53
C ARG A 455 -23.64 14.29 -21.72
N ARG A 456 -24.83 13.68 -21.63
CA ARG A 456 -25.90 14.02 -22.54
C ARG A 456 -26.20 15.48 -22.32
N GLY A 457 -26.02 16.31 -23.38
CA GLY A 457 -26.30 17.72 -23.30
C GLY A 457 -27.72 17.91 -22.75
N VAL A 458 -27.84 18.76 -21.74
CA VAL A 458 -29.12 19.35 -21.36
C VAL A 458 -29.53 20.19 -22.54
N ARG A 459 -30.44 19.66 -23.38
CA ARG A 459 -31.17 20.43 -24.39
C ARG A 459 -32.28 21.19 -23.71
#